data_39aa5cbcc8b15936fa49eb6e52521b72
#
_entry.id   39aa5cbcc8b15936fa49eb6e52521b72
#
_cell.length_a   1.000
_cell.length_b   1.000
_cell.length_c   1.000
_cell.angle_alpha   90.00
_cell.angle_beta   90.00
_cell.angle_gamma   90.00
#
_symmetry.space_group_name_H-M   'P 1'
#
loop_
_entity.id
_entity.type
_entity.pdbx_description
1 polymer ?
#
loop_
_entity_poly.entity_id
_entity_poly.type
_entity_poly.pdbx_seq_one_letter_code
_entity_poly.pdbx_strand_id
1 'polypeptide(L)'
;MNQGKVDVLLGLQWGDEGKGKVVDVLTPQYDVVARFQGGPNAGHTLEFEGQKYVLRSIPSGIFQGGKVNIIGNGVVLAPDLFMEEAKALEASGHELKSRLHISKKAHLIMPTHRVLDAAYEAQKGKNKVGTTGKGIGPTYTDKVSRNGLRVGDILENFEEKYAKAKARHEAILKSLNFDYDITEIEKKWLEGIAYLRQFPIVDSEHEINNLLRSGKSVLCEGAQGTMLDIDFGSYPFVTSSNTICAGACTGLGIGPNKIGDVYGIMKAYCTRVGAGPFPTELFDETGKRIRDLGHEYGAVTGRERRCGWIDLIALKYSIMVNGVTQLIMMKSDVLDDFDTIKACVAYKQNGTEIDYFPYNIEEGIEPVFKELPGWKTDMTSFTSEEQFPQAFKDYIKFLEDFLETPIKIISIGPDRAQTIVRK
;
A
#
# COMPACT_ATOMS: atom_id res chain seq x y z
N MET A 1 25.71 8.38 21.41
CA MET A 1 24.47 9.10 21.04
C MET A 1 23.47 8.05 20.61
N ASN A 2 22.29 8.00 21.22
CA ASN A 2 21.21 7.14 20.75
C ASN A 2 20.82 7.60 19.35
N GLN A 3 21.12 6.79 18.33
CA GLN A 3 20.62 7.05 16.98
C GLN A 3 19.14 6.68 16.94
N GLY A 4 18.35 7.51 16.25
CA GLY A 4 16.94 7.24 16.04
C GLY A 4 16.73 5.95 15.25
N LYS A 5 15.55 5.34 15.40
CA LYS A 5 15.15 4.06 14.81
C LYS A 5 14.28 4.31 13.57
N VAL A 6 14.45 3.48 12.55
CA VAL A 6 13.58 3.44 11.36
C VAL A 6 12.91 2.09 11.31
N ASP A 7 11.60 2.05 11.40
CA ASP A 7 10.81 0.84 11.20
C ASP A 7 9.98 0.96 9.92
N VAL A 8 9.77 -0.16 9.25
CA VAL A 8 9.06 -0.21 7.97
C VAL A 8 7.78 -1.04 8.12
N LEU A 9 6.68 -0.48 7.69
CA LEU A 9 5.38 -1.13 7.69
C LEU A 9 4.91 -1.30 6.25
N LEU A 10 4.65 -2.54 5.84
CA LEU A 10 4.29 -2.90 4.48
C LEU A 10 3.29 -4.04 4.40
N GLY A 11 2.56 -4.15 3.28
CA GLY A 11 1.66 -5.25 3.00
C GLY A 11 2.40 -6.45 2.43
N LEU A 12 2.02 -7.66 2.83
CA LEU A 12 2.65 -8.90 2.38
C LEU A 12 1.90 -9.61 1.25
N GLN A 13 0.68 -9.18 0.96
CA GLN A 13 -0.21 -9.79 -0.02
C GLN A 13 -0.35 -8.89 -1.28
N TRP A 14 -1.53 -8.84 -1.90
CA TRP A 14 -1.82 -8.05 -3.11
C TRP A 14 -2.42 -6.67 -2.80
N GLY A 15 -2.06 -6.06 -1.69
CA GLY A 15 -2.60 -4.77 -1.26
C GLY A 15 -3.91 -4.90 -0.47
N ASP A 16 -4.44 -3.75 -0.04
CA ASP A 16 -5.68 -3.65 0.75
C ASP A 16 -5.68 -4.42 2.09
N GLU A 17 -4.48 -4.68 2.66
CA GLU A 17 -4.35 -5.40 3.94
C GLU A 17 -4.82 -4.57 5.15
N GLY A 18 -5.12 -3.28 5.00
CA GLY A 18 -5.55 -2.42 6.11
C GLY A 18 -4.42 -1.64 6.77
N LYS A 19 -3.37 -1.31 6.00
CA LYS A 19 -2.18 -0.58 6.48
C LYS A 19 -2.48 0.70 7.24
N GLY A 20 -3.45 1.51 6.77
CA GLY A 20 -3.78 2.79 7.41
C GLY A 20 -4.15 2.67 8.89
N LYS A 21 -5.01 1.70 9.26
CA LYS A 21 -5.37 1.42 10.65
C LYS A 21 -4.14 1.10 11.51
N VAL A 22 -3.24 0.28 10.99
CA VAL A 22 -2.03 -0.13 11.73
C VAL A 22 -1.06 1.03 11.90
N VAL A 23 -0.85 1.84 10.85
CA VAL A 23 -0.02 3.06 10.95
C VAL A 23 -0.55 3.97 12.04
N ASP A 24 -1.85 4.21 12.07
CA ASP A 24 -2.47 5.05 13.07
C ASP A 24 -2.29 4.49 14.50
N VAL A 25 -2.46 3.19 14.70
CA VAL A 25 -2.22 2.50 15.99
C VAL A 25 -0.76 2.60 16.43
N LEU A 26 0.20 2.50 15.51
CA LEU A 26 1.63 2.55 15.83
C LEU A 26 2.17 3.97 15.94
N THR A 27 1.57 4.95 15.27
CA THR A 27 2.07 6.34 15.19
C THR A 27 2.39 6.98 16.55
N PRO A 28 1.65 6.74 17.65
CA PRO A 28 2.03 7.30 18.95
C PRO A 28 3.46 6.99 19.40
N GLN A 29 4.03 5.88 18.96
CA GLN A 29 5.38 5.42 19.31
C GLN A 29 6.48 6.06 18.46
N TYR A 30 6.13 6.82 17.41
CA TYR A 30 7.06 7.42 16.47
C TYR A 30 6.97 8.94 16.48
N ASP A 31 8.07 9.61 16.10
CA ASP A 31 8.12 11.06 15.91
C ASP A 31 7.72 11.47 14.48
N VAL A 32 7.98 10.59 13.51
CA VAL A 32 7.81 10.84 12.08
C VAL A 32 7.08 9.67 11.41
N VAL A 33 6.14 9.96 10.52
CA VAL A 33 5.55 8.98 9.60
C VAL A 33 5.86 9.40 8.15
N ALA A 34 6.47 8.50 7.37
CA ALA A 34 6.93 8.82 6.03
C ALA A 34 6.44 7.83 4.97
N ARG A 35 5.71 8.33 3.96
CA ARG A 35 5.34 7.54 2.77
C ARG A 35 6.53 7.44 1.83
N PHE A 36 6.92 6.23 1.46
CA PHE A 36 8.13 6.04 0.67
C PHE A 36 7.90 5.68 -0.81
N GLN A 37 6.69 5.25 -1.22
CA GLN A 37 6.38 4.88 -2.60
C GLN A 37 4.88 4.93 -2.89
N GLY A 38 4.49 4.62 -4.15
CA GLY A 38 3.12 4.64 -4.59
C GLY A 38 2.64 6.06 -4.91
N GLY A 39 1.34 6.24 -4.90
CA GLY A 39 0.71 7.51 -5.25
C GLY A 39 -0.79 7.46 -4.95
N PRO A 40 -1.62 8.25 -5.67
CA PRO A 40 -3.06 8.32 -5.42
C PRO A 40 -3.85 7.06 -5.82
N ASN A 41 -3.18 6.01 -6.29
CA ASN A 41 -3.75 4.67 -6.43
C ASN A 41 -3.90 3.94 -5.09
N ALA A 42 -3.24 4.38 -4.02
CA ALA A 42 -3.47 3.89 -2.67
C ALA A 42 -4.80 4.42 -2.11
N GLY A 43 -5.41 3.68 -1.19
CA GLY A 43 -6.57 4.08 -0.42
C GLY A 43 -6.41 3.53 1.01
N HIS A 44 -5.78 4.30 1.90
CA HIS A 44 -5.62 3.92 3.30
C HIS A 44 -6.85 4.37 4.07
N THR A 45 -7.73 3.42 4.36
CA THR A 45 -8.94 3.69 5.14
C THR A 45 -8.63 3.63 6.63
N LEU A 46 -9.10 4.64 7.35
CA LEU A 46 -9.07 4.74 8.80
C LEU A 46 -10.49 4.98 9.30
N GLU A 47 -10.86 4.29 10.37
CA GLU A 47 -12.15 4.46 11.04
C GLU A 47 -11.92 4.69 12.53
N PHE A 48 -12.34 5.85 13.02
CA PHE A 48 -12.26 6.23 14.42
C PHE A 48 -13.27 7.35 14.73
N GLU A 49 -13.75 7.39 15.98
CA GLU A 49 -14.75 8.38 16.45
C GLU A 49 -15.99 8.47 15.56
N GLY A 50 -16.39 7.32 14.96
CA GLY A 50 -17.55 7.22 14.09
C GLY A 50 -17.37 7.87 12.70
N GLN A 51 -16.16 8.29 12.36
CA GLN A 51 -15.83 8.87 11.06
C GLN A 51 -14.92 7.94 10.24
N LYS A 52 -15.05 8.02 8.92
CA LYS A 52 -14.26 7.27 7.97
C LYS A 52 -13.45 8.20 7.09
N TYR A 53 -12.13 8.00 7.10
CA TYR A 53 -11.19 8.74 6.26
C TYR A 53 -10.54 7.81 5.25
N VAL A 54 -10.30 8.32 4.04
CA VAL A 54 -9.58 7.58 2.99
C VAL A 54 -8.41 8.42 2.52
N LEU A 55 -7.20 8.08 2.95
CA LEU A 55 -5.98 8.77 2.54
C LEU A 55 -5.39 8.12 1.29
N ARG A 56 -4.91 8.96 0.37
CA ARG A 56 -4.29 8.54 -0.90
C ARG A 56 -2.78 8.78 -0.92
N SER A 57 -2.37 10.01 -0.65
CA SER A 57 -0.97 10.44 -0.71
C SER A 57 -0.43 10.90 0.64
N ILE A 58 -1.28 11.45 1.48
CA ILE A 58 -0.91 11.96 2.80
C ILE A 58 -0.64 10.78 3.75
N PRO A 59 0.46 10.80 4.54
CA PRO A 59 0.74 9.74 5.51
C PRO A 59 -0.35 9.63 6.58
N SER A 60 -0.65 8.41 7.01
CA SER A 60 -1.70 8.12 8.01
C SER A 60 -1.40 8.70 9.41
N GLY A 61 -0.15 9.04 9.69
CA GLY A 61 0.26 9.74 10.91
C GLY A 61 -0.27 11.15 11.07
N ILE A 62 -0.91 11.72 10.04
CA ILE A 62 -1.43 13.09 10.06
C ILE A 62 -2.53 13.30 11.13
N PHE A 63 -3.25 12.24 11.49
CA PHE A 63 -4.29 12.29 12.52
C PHE A 63 -3.74 12.41 13.94
N GLN A 64 -2.47 12.10 14.17
CA GLN A 64 -1.82 12.20 15.48
C GLN A 64 -1.13 13.56 15.64
N GLY A 65 -1.51 14.31 16.67
CA GLY A 65 -0.94 15.62 16.97
C GLY A 65 0.57 15.58 17.21
N GLY A 66 1.28 16.64 16.82
CA GLY A 66 2.72 16.81 17.09
C GLY A 66 3.66 15.91 16.30
N LYS A 67 3.16 15.12 15.35
CA LYS A 67 3.97 14.24 14.51
C LYS A 67 4.33 14.92 13.17
N VAL A 68 5.55 14.72 12.72
CA VAL A 68 5.97 15.14 11.37
C VAL A 68 5.55 14.08 10.37
N ASN A 69 4.98 14.49 9.24
CA ASN A 69 4.56 13.62 8.17
C ASN A 69 5.34 13.95 6.89
N ILE A 70 5.90 12.97 6.21
CA ILE A 70 6.76 13.19 5.04
C ILE A 70 6.24 12.41 3.84
N ILE A 71 6.04 13.10 2.72
CA ILE A 71 5.88 12.49 1.41
C ILE A 71 7.27 12.39 0.77
N GLY A 72 7.81 11.17 0.71
CA GLY A 72 9.16 10.89 0.24
C GLY A 72 9.33 10.96 -1.27
N ASN A 73 10.57 10.90 -1.71
CA ASN A 73 10.96 11.01 -3.13
C ASN A 73 10.51 9.81 -3.99
N GLY A 74 10.18 8.69 -3.38
CA GLY A 74 9.66 7.52 -4.10
C GLY A 74 8.17 7.64 -4.44
N VAL A 75 7.45 8.56 -3.84
CA VAL A 75 6.02 8.80 -4.12
C VAL A 75 5.86 9.57 -5.44
N VAL A 76 4.78 9.25 -6.18
CA VAL A 76 4.32 10.04 -7.32
C VAL A 76 3.04 10.78 -6.91
N LEU A 77 3.04 12.10 -7.02
CA LEU A 77 2.03 12.99 -6.45
C LEU A 77 1.17 13.64 -7.54
N ALA A 78 -0.15 13.52 -7.43
CA ALA A 78 -1.09 14.24 -8.28
C ALA A 78 -1.57 15.51 -7.56
N PRO A 79 -1.15 16.69 -7.97
CA PRO A 79 -1.41 17.96 -7.26
C PRO A 79 -2.88 18.27 -7.02
N ASP A 80 -3.74 18.00 -7.99
CA ASP A 80 -5.18 18.17 -7.88
C ASP A 80 -5.82 17.24 -6.86
N LEU A 81 -5.47 15.95 -6.90
CA LEU A 81 -5.96 14.95 -5.92
C LEU A 81 -5.39 15.19 -4.52
N PHE A 82 -4.13 15.63 -4.43
CA PHE A 82 -3.54 16.06 -3.17
C PHE A 82 -4.27 17.27 -2.57
N MET A 83 -4.60 18.27 -3.39
CA MET A 83 -5.36 19.44 -2.96
C MET A 83 -6.74 19.03 -2.42
N GLU A 84 -7.46 18.15 -3.14
CA GLU A 84 -8.77 17.64 -2.68
C GLU A 84 -8.66 16.93 -1.33
N GLU A 85 -7.68 16.04 -1.19
CA GLU A 85 -7.42 15.26 0.04
C GLU A 85 -7.05 16.18 1.21
N ALA A 86 -6.13 17.12 1.00
CA ALA A 86 -5.67 18.05 2.02
C ALA A 86 -6.78 19.00 2.48
N LYS A 87 -7.56 19.56 1.56
CA LYS A 87 -8.71 20.43 1.90
C LYS A 87 -9.78 19.70 2.69
N ALA A 88 -10.04 18.43 2.39
CA ALA A 88 -10.99 17.61 3.16
C ALA A 88 -10.52 17.43 4.60
N LEU A 89 -9.24 17.18 4.81
CA LEU A 89 -8.64 17.06 6.15
C LEU A 89 -8.64 18.40 6.90
N GLU A 90 -8.29 19.51 6.23
CA GLU A 90 -8.35 20.86 6.83
C GLU A 90 -9.78 21.21 7.25
N ALA A 91 -10.78 20.86 6.42
CA ALA A 91 -12.20 21.06 6.76
C ALA A 91 -12.67 20.23 7.96
N SER A 92 -12.02 19.10 8.22
CA SER A 92 -12.23 18.27 9.41
C SER A 92 -11.39 18.72 10.63
N GLY A 93 -10.72 19.89 10.54
CA GLY A 93 -9.97 20.48 11.64
C GLY A 93 -8.53 20.02 11.81
N HIS A 94 -7.99 19.26 10.84
CA HIS A 94 -6.61 18.81 10.91
C HIS A 94 -5.66 19.88 10.36
N GLU A 95 -4.62 20.19 11.13
CA GLU A 95 -3.55 21.09 10.69
C GLU A 95 -2.54 20.30 9.85
N LEU A 96 -2.28 20.75 8.62
CA LEU A 96 -1.38 20.06 7.69
C LEU A 96 -0.10 20.83 7.43
N LYS A 97 -0.20 22.14 7.17
CA LYS A 97 0.88 22.94 6.59
C LYS A 97 2.14 23.02 7.45
N SER A 98 2.03 22.90 8.77
CA SER A 98 3.19 22.90 9.69
C SER A 98 3.78 21.51 9.91
N ARG A 99 3.07 20.43 9.50
CA ARG A 99 3.42 19.06 9.84
C ARG A 99 3.58 18.11 8.64
N LEU A 100 3.19 18.54 7.45
CA LEU A 100 3.31 17.75 6.23
C LEU A 100 4.39 18.32 5.34
N HIS A 101 5.48 17.61 5.21
CA HIS A 101 6.63 17.97 4.40
C HIS A 101 6.69 17.14 3.13
N ILE A 102 7.02 17.76 2.00
CA ILE A 102 6.98 17.12 0.69
C ILE A 102 8.37 17.17 0.07
N SER A 103 8.85 16.01 -0.36
CA SER A 103 10.15 15.89 -1.00
C SER A 103 10.22 16.65 -2.32
N LYS A 104 11.22 17.52 -2.48
CA LYS A 104 11.57 18.15 -3.77
C LYS A 104 11.74 17.12 -4.89
N LYS A 105 12.19 15.90 -4.54
CA LYS A 105 12.53 14.84 -5.49
C LYS A 105 11.34 13.91 -5.82
N ALA A 106 10.19 14.05 -5.18
CA ALA A 106 8.96 13.35 -5.56
C ALA A 106 8.53 13.78 -6.97
N HIS A 107 7.99 12.84 -7.75
CA HIS A 107 7.56 13.12 -9.12
C HIS A 107 6.09 13.54 -9.19
N LEU A 108 5.80 14.48 -10.08
CA LEU A 108 4.44 14.94 -10.33
C LEU A 108 3.75 14.09 -11.39
N ILE A 109 2.55 13.61 -11.07
CA ILE A 109 1.66 13.02 -12.05
C ILE A 109 1.02 14.17 -12.83
N MET A 110 1.37 14.29 -14.09
CA MET A 110 0.80 15.30 -15.00
C MET A 110 -0.57 14.84 -15.56
N PRO A 111 -1.42 15.75 -16.01
CA PRO A 111 -2.66 15.40 -16.72
C PRO A 111 -2.43 14.43 -17.89
N THR A 112 -1.39 14.67 -18.67
CA THR A 112 -0.99 13.82 -19.79
C THR A 112 -0.53 12.40 -19.38
N HIS A 113 -0.03 12.18 -18.17
CA HIS A 113 0.24 10.83 -17.67
C HIS A 113 -1.04 10.00 -17.52
N ARG A 114 -2.17 10.63 -17.12
CA ARG A 114 -3.47 9.93 -17.02
C ARG A 114 -3.99 9.53 -18.40
N VAL A 115 -3.78 10.40 -19.37
CA VAL A 115 -4.14 10.11 -20.78
C VAL A 115 -3.27 8.98 -21.33
N LEU A 116 -1.96 9.02 -21.09
CA LEU A 116 -1.05 7.92 -21.48
C LEU A 116 -1.43 6.57 -20.84
N ASP A 117 -1.83 6.58 -19.56
CA ASP A 117 -2.31 5.39 -18.87
C ASP A 117 -3.54 4.81 -19.58
N ALA A 118 -4.52 5.65 -19.92
CA ALA A 118 -5.71 5.26 -20.67
C ALA A 118 -5.37 4.74 -22.09
N ALA A 119 -4.47 5.44 -22.80
CA ALA A 119 -4.04 5.07 -24.14
C ALA A 119 -3.34 3.69 -24.16
N TYR A 120 -2.41 3.45 -23.24
CA TYR A 120 -1.71 2.18 -23.12
C TYR A 120 -2.64 1.02 -22.74
N GLU A 121 -3.60 1.26 -21.84
CA GLU A 121 -4.61 0.25 -21.51
C GLU A 121 -5.55 -0.05 -22.69
N ALA A 122 -5.91 0.98 -23.47
CA ALA A 122 -6.74 0.79 -24.67
C ALA A 122 -6.03 -0.09 -25.72
N GLN A 123 -4.72 0.10 -25.92
CA GLN A 123 -3.92 -0.69 -26.86
C GLN A 123 -3.81 -2.17 -26.48
N LYS A 124 -3.83 -2.51 -25.18
CA LYS A 124 -3.74 -3.90 -24.73
C LYS A 124 -4.99 -4.74 -25.05
N GLY A 125 -6.10 -4.11 -25.44
CA GLY A 125 -7.33 -4.79 -25.81
C GLY A 125 -7.82 -5.75 -24.72
N LYS A 126 -7.81 -7.07 -25.01
CA LYS A 126 -8.23 -8.12 -24.05
C LYS A 126 -7.19 -8.36 -22.93
N ASN A 127 -5.96 -7.96 -23.11
CA ASN A 127 -4.85 -8.17 -22.17
C ASN A 127 -4.67 -6.97 -21.20
N LYS A 128 -5.74 -6.27 -20.88
CA LYS A 128 -5.71 -5.15 -19.93
C LYS A 128 -5.27 -5.62 -18.56
N VAL A 129 -4.36 -4.88 -17.94
CA VAL A 129 -3.93 -5.10 -16.54
C VAL A 129 -5.02 -4.63 -15.57
N GLY A 130 -5.85 -3.70 -15.98
CA GLY A 130 -6.88 -3.09 -15.16
C GLY A 130 -6.29 -2.00 -14.26
N THR A 131 -5.53 -1.07 -14.83
CA THR A 131 -4.94 0.06 -14.11
C THR A 131 -6.01 0.92 -13.42
N THR A 132 -5.57 1.74 -12.47
CA THR A 132 -6.46 2.70 -11.79
C THR A 132 -6.76 3.95 -12.61
N GLY A 133 -6.15 4.10 -13.79
CA GLY A 133 -6.27 5.29 -14.64
C GLY A 133 -5.70 6.58 -14.01
N LYS A 134 -4.84 6.45 -13.01
CA LYS A 134 -4.28 7.59 -12.26
C LYS A 134 -2.93 8.07 -12.81
N GLY A 135 -2.42 7.46 -13.88
CA GLY A 135 -1.15 7.84 -14.49
C GLY A 135 0.10 7.37 -13.74
N ILE A 136 -0.04 6.38 -12.85
CA ILE A 136 1.07 5.88 -12.00
C ILE A 136 2.20 5.30 -12.86
N GLY A 137 1.88 4.33 -13.73
CA GLY A 137 2.86 3.69 -14.61
C GLY A 137 3.62 4.69 -15.48
N PRO A 138 2.93 5.54 -16.28
CA PRO A 138 3.59 6.56 -17.10
C PRO A 138 4.48 7.52 -16.30
N THR A 139 4.10 7.89 -15.06
CA THR A 139 4.94 8.76 -14.22
C THR A 139 6.21 8.06 -13.77
N TYR A 140 6.15 6.79 -13.37
CA TYR A 140 7.35 6.00 -13.03
C TYR A 140 8.22 5.73 -14.29
N THR A 141 7.62 5.54 -15.46
CA THR A 141 8.37 5.48 -16.73
C THR A 141 9.17 6.75 -16.96
N ASP A 142 8.56 7.91 -16.77
CA ASP A 142 9.25 9.20 -16.88
C ASP A 142 10.35 9.38 -15.82
N LYS A 143 10.11 8.93 -14.61
CA LYS A 143 11.13 8.91 -13.54
C LYS A 143 12.36 8.13 -13.97
N VAL A 144 12.17 6.89 -14.45
CA VAL A 144 13.28 6.00 -14.84
C VAL A 144 13.97 6.48 -16.12
N SER A 145 13.22 7.01 -17.08
CA SER A 145 13.76 7.63 -18.31
C SER A 145 14.42 9.00 -18.06
N ARG A 146 14.34 9.53 -16.85
CA ARG A 146 14.92 10.84 -16.43
C ARG A 146 14.27 12.04 -17.13
N ASN A 147 12.99 11.92 -17.44
CA ASN A 147 12.19 12.94 -18.12
C ASN A 147 11.05 13.49 -17.24
N GLY A 148 10.92 12.97 -16.02
CA GLY A 148 9.83 13.33 -15.12
C GLY A 148 9.96 14.72 -14.53
N LEU A 149 8.83 15.36 -14.29
CA LEU A 149 8.70 16.62 -13.56
C LEU A 149 8.66 16.31 -12.05
N ARG A 150 9.52 17.00 -11.28
CA ARG A 150 9.61 16.82 -9.82
C ARG A 150 8.88 17.94 -9.08
N VAL A 151 8.51 17.68 -7.83
CA VAL A 151 7.90 18.69 -6.96
C VAL A 151 8.79 19.92 -6.81
N GLY A 152 10.12 19.76 -6.67
CA GLY A 152 11.05 20.89 -6.60
C GLY A 152 11.03 21.80 -7.84
N ASP A 153 10.64 21.27 -9.00
CA ASP A 153 10.57 22.05 -10.25
C ASP A 153 9.47 23.12 -10.22
N ILE A 154 8.45 22.98 -9.34
CA ILE A 154 7.43 24.02 -9.20
C ILE A 154 7.95 25.31 -8.55
N LEU A 155 9.12 25.27 -7.96
CA LEU A 155 9.76 26.42 -7.33
C LEU A 155 10.60 27.23 -8.32
N GLU A 156 11.09 26.57 -9.39
CA GLU A 156 12.00 27.18 -10.36
C GLU A 156 11.76 26.64 -11.78
N ASN A 157 11.60 27.56 -12.75
CA ASN A 157 11.46 27.25 -14.17
C ASN A 157 10.31 26.24 -14.49
N PHE A 158 9.21 26.34 -13.74
CA PHE A 158 8.11 25.39 -13.83
C PHE A 158 7.48 25.35 -15.23
N GLU A 159 7.13 26.51 -15.78
CA GLU A 159 6.39 26.64 -17.05
C GLU A 159 7.17 26.02 -18.21
N GLU A 160 8.47 26.27 -18.31
CA GLU A 160 9.33 25.71 -19.35
C GLU A 160 9.42 24.17 -19.22
N LYS A 161 9.72 23.69 -18.02
CA LYS A 161 9.84 22.24 -17.76
C LYS A 161 8.52 21.51 -18.02
N TYR A 162 7.41 22.09 -17.58
CA TYR A 162 6.07 21.54 -17.82
C TYR A 162 5.76 21.48 -19.31
N ALA A 163 5.95 22.59 -20.06
CA ALA A 163 5.70 22.64 -21.49
C ALA A 163 6.53 21.60 -22.26
N LYS A 164 7.80 21.45 -21.91
CA LYS A 164 8.70 20.45 -22.52
C LYS A 164 8.21 19.01 -22.26
N ALA A 165 7.83 18.70 -21.03
CA ALA A 165 7.31 17.36 -20.69
C ALA A 165 5.97 17.09 -21.38
N LYS A 166 5.06 18.07 -21.38
CA LYS A 166 3.76 17.99 -22.06
C LYS A 166 3.93 17.73 -23.56
N ALA A 167 4.77 18.49 -24.25
CA ALA A 167 5.00 18.34 -25.69
C ALA A 167 5.53 16.93 -26.04
N ARG A 168 6.37 16.33 -25.19
CA ARG A 168 6.83 14.96 -25.37
C ARG A 168 5.68 13.95 -25.25
N HIS A 169 4.80 14.09 -24.26
CA HIS A 169 3.62 13.23 -24.09
C HIS A 169 2.64 13.38 -25.26
N GLU A 170 2.43 14.61 -25.74
CA GLU A 170 1.57 14.90 -26.90
C GLU A 170 2.10 14.21 -28.16
N ALA A 171 3.43 14.20 -28.38
CA ALA A 171 4.04 13.49 -29.50
C ALA A 171 3.81 11.97 -29.40
N ILE A 172 3.89 11.40 -28.19
CA ILE A 172 3.59 9.97 -27.97
C ILE A 172 2.11 9.69 -28.26
N LEU A 173 1.20 10.46 -27.66
CA LEU A 173 -0.26 10.30 -27.83
C LEU A 173 -0.67 10.42 -29.31
N LYS A 174 -0.05 11.35 -30.05
CA LYS A 174 -0.23 11.47 -31.50
C LYS A 174 0.23 10.21 -32.25
N SER A 175 1.36 9.62 -31.84
CA SER A 175 1.84 8.38 -32.47
C SER A 175 0.94 7.17 -32.17
N LEU A 176 0.20 7.22 -31.06
CA LEU A 176 -0.77 6.20 -30.65
C LEU A 176 -2.15 6.41 -31.30
N ASN A 177 -2.36 7.50 -32.06
CA ASN A 177 -3.65 7.92 -32.59
C ASN A 177 -4.75 7.97 -31.50
N PHE A 178 -4.43 8.53 -30.34
CA PHE A 178 -5.33 8.60 -29.20
C PHE A 178 -5.85 10.03 -29.02
N ASP A 179 -7.16 10.20 -29.23
CA ASP A 179 -7.83 11.48 -29.05
C ASP A 179 -8.09 11.74 -27.56
N TYR A 180 -7.86 12.97 -27.13
CA TYR A 180 -8.03 13.37 -25.73
C TYR A 180 -8.29 14.87 -25.58
N ASP A 181 -8.91 15.23 -24.46
CA ASP A 181 -9.01 16.60 -23.98
C ASP A 181 -8.61 16.63 -22.50
N ILE A 182 -7.66 17.49 -22.17
CA ILE A 182 -7.17 17.68 -20.79
C ILE A 182 -7.49 19.06 -20.22
N THR A 183 -8.23 19.89 -20.92
CA THR A 183 -8.44 21.31 -20.58
C THR A 183 -8.89 21.48 -19.12
N GLU A 184 -9.96 20.80 -18.73
CA GLU A 184 -10.49 20.90 -17.37
C GLU A 184 -9.57 20.22 -16.32
N ILE A 185 -8.97 19.08 -16.67
CA ILE A 185 -8.04 18.37 -15.79
C ILE A 185 -6.78 19.19 -15.56
N GLU A 186 -6.24 19.81 -16.62
CA GLU A 186 -5.06 20.66 -16.56
C GLU A 186 -5.30 21.91 -15.70
N LYS A 187 -6.46 22.55 -15.84
CA LYS A 187 -6.86 23.68 -15.01
C LYS A 187 -6.86 23.32 -13.51
N LYS A 188 -7.53 22.23 -13.13
CA LYS A 188 -7.54 21.75 -11.74
C LYS A 188 -6.14 21.36 -11.25
N TRP A 189 -5.35 20.77 -12.12
CA TRP A 189 -3.99 20.37 -11.81
C TRP A 189 -3.10 21.59 -11.51
N LEU A 190 -3.22 22.68 -12.29
CA LEU A 190 -2.52 23.94 -12.05
C LEU A 190 -2.98 24.61 -10.74
N GLU A 191 -4.27 24.54 -10.40
CA GLU A 191 -4.78 24.97 -9.09
C GLU A 191 -4.12 24.13 -7.98
N GLY A 192 -3.98 22.81 -8.18
CA GLY A 192 -3.28 21.91 -7.27
C GLY A 192 -1.79 22.26 -7.11
N ILE A 193 -1.10 22.65 -8.18
CA ILE A 193 0.28 23.18 -8.12
C ILE A 193 0.38 24.44 -7.25
N ALA A 194 -0.53 25.38 -7.44
CA ALA A 194 -0.57 26.61 -6.65
C ALA A 194 -0.83 26.32 -5.17
N TYR A 195 -1.69 25.34 -4.88
CA TYR A 195 -1.97 24.89 -3.52
C TYR A 195 -0.76 24.16 -2.89
N LEU A 196 -0.09 23.29 -3.65
CA LEU A 196 1.08 22.53 -3.20
C LEU A 196 2.24 23.43 -2.76
N ARG A 197 2.41 24.61 -3.41
CA ARG A 197 3.42 25.62 -3.00
C ARG A 197 3.22 26.17 -1.60
N GLN A 198 2.07 25.94 -0.96
CA GLN A 198 1.80 26.39 0.42
C GLN A 198 2.38 25.44 1.49
N PHE A 199 2.90 24.30 1.09
CA PHE A 199 3.48 23.30 2.00
C PHE A 199 5.01 23.40 2.04
N PRO A 200 5.66 22.94 3.12
CA PRO A 200 7.11 22.78 3.17
C PRO A 200 7.58 21.79 2.09
N ILE A 201 8.28 22.30 1.07
CA ILE A 201 8.93 21.52 0.02
C ILE A 201 10.41 21.43 0.37
N VAL A 202 10.86 20.21 0.75
CA VAL A 202 12.12 20.01 1.46
C VAL A 202 13.05 19.02 0.74
N ASP A 203 14.33 19.05 1.10
CA ASP A 203 15.30 18.00 0.78
C ASP A 203 15.13 16.87 1.81
N SER A 204 14.11 16.01 1.58
CA SER A 204 13.58 15.06 2.55
C SER A 204 14.62 14.05 3.06
N GLU A 205 15.58 13.65 2.23
CA GLU A 205 16.66 12.75 2.64
C GLU A 205 17.59 13.40 3.68
N HIS A 206 17.84 14.70 3.58
CA HIS A 206 18.60 15.43 4.59
C HIS A 206 17.80 15.59 5.87
N GLU A 207 16.52 15.94 5.75
CA GLU A 207 15.63 16.13 6.89
C GLU A 207 15.46 14.84 7.70
N ILE A 208 15.11 13.72 7.07
CA ILE A 208 14.97 12.43 7.75
C ILE A 208 16.26 12.00 8.44
N ASN A 209 17.40 12.10 7.74
CA ASN A 209 18.68 11.73 8.34
C ASN A 209 19.11 12.68 9.48
N ASN A 210 18.71 13.96 9.46
CA ASN A 210 18.92 14.89 10.58
C ASN A 210 18.04 14.51 11.79
N LEU A 211 16.76 14.18 11.55
CA LEU A 211 15.85 13.71 12.59
C LEU A 211 16.38 12.44 13.25
N LEU A 212 16.85 11.46 12.46
CA LEU A 212 17.48 10.25 12.99
C LEU A 212 18.73 10.52 13.82
N ARG A 213 19.59 11.45 13.37
CA ARG A 213 20.78 11.87 14.15
C ARG A 213 20.41 12.54 15.48
N SER A 214 19.28 13.22 15.53
CA SER A 214 18.75 13.81 16.77
C SER A 214 18.00 12.82 17.67
N GLY A 215 18.02 11.52 17.34
CA GLY A 215 17.39 10.46 18.14
C GLY A 215 15.90 10.25 17.87
N LYS A 216 15.35 10.88 16.82
CA LYS A 216 13.93 10.74 16.45
C LYS A 216 13.67 9.40 15.76
N SER A 217 12.49 8.82 16.03
CA SER A 217 12.01 7.58 15.43
C SER A 217 11.16 7.85 14.19
N VAL A 218 11.32 7.00 13.16
CA VAL A 218 10.61 7.11 11.88
C VAL A 218 9.85 5.82 11.59
N LEU A 219 8.56 5.92 11.29
CA LEU A 219 7.76 4.85 10.72
C LEU A 219 7.60 5.07 9.22
N CYS A 220 8.14 4.16 8.42
CA CYS A 220 7.99 4.17 6.98
C CYS A 220 6.68 3.47 6.59
N GLU A 221 5.75 4.21 6.00
CA GLU A 221 4.44 3.71 5.58
C GLU A 221 4.47 3.29 4.12
N GLY A 222 4.32 1.97 3.85
CA GLY A 222 4.20 1.41 2.52
C GLY A 222 2.79 1.54 1.93
N ALA A 223 2.71 1.42 0.62
CA ALA A 223 1.47 1.33 -0.13
C ALA A 223 1.44 0.06 -0.99
N GLN A 224 0.26 -0.40 -1.41
CA GLN A 224 0.07 -1.68 -2.09
C GLN A 224 0.55 -2.85 -1.22
N GLY A 225 1.11 -3.90 -1.79
CA GLY A 225 1.65 -5.07 -1.09
C GLY A 225 2.78 -5.72 -1.87
N THR A 226 3.51 -6.62 -1.23
CA THR A 226 4.71 -7.27 -1.79
C THR A 226 4.43 -8.00 -3.10
N MET A 227 3.27 -8.66 -3.20
CA MET A 227 2.87 -9.37 -4.44
C MET A 227 2.56 -8.43 -5.61
N LEU A 228 2.56 -7.11 -5.38
CA LEU A 228 2.42 -6.06 -6.39
C LEU A 228 3.74 -5.31 -6.64
N ASP A 229 4.85 -5.71 -6.05
CA ASP A 229 6.17 -5.11 -6.30
C ASP A 229 6.59 -5.27 -7.76
N ILE A 230 7.22 -4.24 -8.33
CA ILE A 230 7.62 -4.23 -9.74
C ILE A 230 8.64 -5.33 -10.08
N ASP A 231 9.52 -5.67 -9.13
CA ASP A 231 10.59 -6.65 -9.33
C ASP A 231 10.23 -8.05 -8.79
N PHE A 232 9.57 -8.11 -7.62
CA PHE A 232 9.33 -9.34 -6.86
C PHE A 232 7.86 -9.76 -6.79
N GLY A 233 6.96 -8.98 -7.34
CA GLY A 233 5.52 -9.31 -7.36
C GLY A 233 5.13 -10.27 -8.49
N SER A 234 3.83 -10.48 -8.63
CA SER A 234 3.22 -11.33 -9.68
C SER A 234 3.23 -10.63 -11.06
N TYR A 235 4.42 -10.35 -11.58
CA TYR A 235 4.61 -9.69 -12.87
C TYR A 235 3.93 -10.46 -14.02
N PRO A 236 3.28 -9.78 -15.02
CA PRO A 236 3.23 -8.32 -15.22
C PRO A 236 2.10 -7.59 -14.47
N PHE A 237 1.31 -8.28 -13.65
CA PHE A 237 0.16 -7.72 -12.91
C PHE A 237 0.58 -7.10 -11.58
N VAL A 238 1.42 -6.09 -11.66
CA VAL A 238 2.06 -5.40 -10.52
C VAL A 238 1.90 -3.88 -10.62
N THR A 239 2.25 -3.16 -9.56
CA THR A 239 2.41 -1.69 -9.63
C THR A 239 3.79 -1.33 -10.16
N SER A 240 3.98 -0.09 -10.55
CA SER A 240 5.26 0.39 -11.14
C SER A 240 6.26 0.90 -10.09
N SER A 241 6.11 0.50 -8.83
CA SER A 241 7.00 0.94 -7.74
C SER A 241 7.48 -0.23 -6.89
N ASN A 242 8.59 -0.04 -6.18
CA ASN A 242 9.09 -1.00 -5.20
C ASN A 242 8.30 -0.89 -3.90
N THR A 243 7.44 -1.88 -3.66
CA THR A 243 6.58 -1.97 -2.47
C THR A 243 7.26 -2.69 -1.31
N ILE A 244 8.40 -3.32 -1.56
CA ILE A 244 9.20 -4.04 -0.56
C ILE A 244 9.98 -3.10 0.35
N CYS A 245 10.56 -3.64 1.43
CA CYS A 245 11.32 -2.91 2.44
C CYS A 245 12.46 -2.08 1.85
N ALA A 246 13.17 -2.60 0.84
CA ALA A 246 14.23 -1.85 0.13
C ALA A 246 13.72 -0.56 -0.51
N GLY A 247 12.42 -0.50 -0.86
CA GLY A 247 11.76 0.70 -1.37
C GLY A 247 11.75 1.85 -0.36
N ALA A 248 11.77 1.58 0.95
CA ALA A 248 11.90 2.62 1.97
C ALA A 248 13.28 3.28 1.92
N CYS A 249 14.33 2.51 1.70
CA CYS A 249 15.69 3.05 1.56
C CYS A 249 15.80 4.01 0.36
N THR A 250 15.34 3.57 -0.81
CA THR A 250 15.43 4.38 -2.04
C THR A 250 14.40 5.52 -2.08
N GLY A 251 13.22 5.29 -1.50
CA GLY A 251 12.11 6.25 -1.52
C GLY A 251 12.21 7.37 -0.47
N LEU A 252 13.12 7.25 0.50
CA LEU A 252 13.35 8.26 1.55
C LEU A 252 14.81 8.71 1.66
N GLY A 253 15.73 8.02 0.97
CA GLY A 253 17.17 8.31 1.09
C GLY A 253 17.75 7.89 2.43
N ILE A 254 17.32 6.72 2.95
CA ILE A 254 17.78 6.14 4.21
C ILE A 254 18.74 4.99 3.92
N GLY A 255 19.86 4.95 4.64
CA GLY A 255 20.81 3.83 4.54
C GLY A 255 20.20 2.52 5.06
N PRO A 256 20.41 1.36 4.39
CA PRO A 256 19.78 0.09 4.77
C PRO A 256 20.14 -0.36 6.20
N ASN A 257 21.30 0.03 6.71
CA ASN A 257 21.74 -0.25 8.08
C ASN A 257 21.00 0.56 9.17
N LYS A 258 20.03 1.42 8.78
CA LYS A 258 19.18 2.16 9.72
C LYS A 258 17.82 1.49 9.92
N ILE A 259 17.49 0.50 9.09
CA ILE A 259 16.25 -0.24 9.23
C ILE A 259 16.32 -1.11 10.48
N GLY A 260 15.32 -0.94 11.34
CA GLY A 260 15.08 -1.74 12.54
C GLY A 260 14.03 -2.82 12.30
N ASP A 261 12.84 -2.67 12.91
CA ASP A 261 11.76 -3.62 12.70
C ASP A 261 11.09 -3.46 11.32
N VAL A 262 10.73 -4.60 10.74
CA VAL A 262 9.95 -4.66 9.52
C VAL A 262 8.61 -5.34 9.85
N TYR A 263 7.57 -4.54 9.91
CA TYR A 263 6.20 -4.99 10.18
C TYR A 263 5.53 -5.44 8.88
N GLY A 264 5.27 -6.73 8.77
CA GLY A 264 4.54 -7.32 7.66
C GLY A 264 3.05 -7.43 7.97
N ILE A 265 2.20 -6.75 7.21
CA ILE A 265 0.75 -6.82 7.37
C ILE A 265 0.18 -7.87 6.43
N MET A 266 -0.64 -8.77 6.98
CA MET A 266 -1.42 -9.74 6.24
C MET A 266 -2.87 -9.73 6.72
N LYS A 267 -3.82 -10.08 5.85
CA LYS A 267 -5.17 -10.45 6.26
C LYS A 267 -5.22 -11.92 6.64
N ALA A 268 -6.18 -12.31 7.45
CA ALA A 268 -6.48 -13.72 7.75
C ALA A 268 -6.93 -14.53 6.51
N TYR A 269 -7.12 -13.86 5.38
CA TYR A 269 -7.44 -14.41 4.05
C TYR A 269 -6.75 -13.56 2.98
N CYS A 270 -6.89 -13.91 1.70
CA CYS A 270 -6.31 -13.13 0.60
C CYS A 270 -7.38 -12.38 -0.18
N THR A 271 -7.02 -11.20 -0.67
CA THR A 271 -7.82 -10.45 -1.64
C THR A 271 -6.95 -9.90 -2.75
N ARG A 272 -7.53 -9.77 -3.95
CA ARG A 272 -6.87 -9.15 -5.10
C ARG A 272 -7.84 -8.26 -5.88
N VAL A 273 -7.35 -7.11 -6.34
CA VAL A 273 -8.04 -6.22 -7.28
C VAL A 273 -7.38 -6.35 -8.65
N GLY A 274 -8.20 -6.41 -9.71
CA GLY A 274 -7.71 -6.50 -11.08
C GLY A 274 -7.34 -7.90 -11.54
N ALA A 275 -6.71 -7.97 -12.70
CA ALA A 275 -6.28 -9.22 -13.32
C ALA A 275 -5.01 -9.79 -12.66
N GLY A 276 -4.61 -10.96 -13.12
CA GLY A 276 -3.40 -11.65 -12.71
C GLY A 276 -3.62 -12.83 -11.79
N PRO A 277 -2.56 -13.60 -11.50
CA PRO A 277 -2.65 -14.85 -10.77
C PRO A 277 -3.09 -14.66 -9.32
N PHE A 278 -3.92 -15.57 -8.86
CA PHE A 278 -4.39 -15.63 -7.48
C PHE A 278 -4.65 -17.10 -7.12
N PRO A 279 -3.62 -17.85 -6.70
CA PRO A 279 -3.70 -19.30 -6.55
C PRO A 279 -4.80 -19.79 -5.63
N THR A 280 -5.11 -19.06 -4.57
CA THR A 280 -6.11 -19.44 -3.57
C THR A 280 -7.50 -18.83 -3.80
N GLU A 281 -7.74 -18.23 -4.98
CA GLU A 281 -9.02 -17.61 -5.31
C GLU A 281 -10.20 -18.58 -5.19
N LEU A 282 -11.31 -18.09 -4.65
CA LEU A 282 -12.55 -18.84 -4.48
C LEU A 282 -13.64 -18.28 -5.39
N PHE A 283 -14.25 -19.17 -6.15
CA PHE A 283 -15.33 -18.86 -7.11
C PHE A 283 -16.71 -19.33 -6.62
N ASP A 284 -16.77 -19.86 -5.39
CA ASP A 284 -17.95 -20.42 -4.77
C ASP A 284 -18.60 -19.47 -3.74
N GLU A 285 -19.64 -19.95 -3.06
CA GLU A 285 -20.33 -19.20 -1.98
C GLU A 285 -19.39 -18.83 -0.82
N THR A 286 -18.31 -19.59 -0.61
CA THR A 286 -17.30 -19.26 0.41
C THR A 286 -16.59 -17.97 0.07
N GLY A 287 -16.14 -17.82 -1.18
CA GLY A 287 -15.50 -16.59 -1.66
C GLY A 287 -16.41 -15.38 -1.59
N LYS A 288 -17.69 -15.56 -1.94
CA LYS A 288 -18.72 -14.53 -1.80
C LYS A 288 -18.94 -14.15 -0.34
N ARG A 289 -19.06 -15.14 0.56
CA ARG A 289 -19.23 -14.90 2.00
C ARG A 289 -18.06 -14.12 2.61
N ILE A 290 -16.81 -14.46 2.27
CA ILE A 290 -15.63 -13.70 2.71
C ILE A 290 -15.69 -12.25 2.20
N ARG A 291 -16.09 -12.04 0.94
CA ARG A 291 -16.26 -10.70 0.36
C ARG A 291 -17.28 -9.87 1.11
N ASP A 292 -18.45 -10.44 1.36
CA ASP A 292 -19.56 -9.73 1.99
C ASP A 292 -19.26 -9.39 3.45
N LEU A 293 -18.80 -10.37 4.24
CA LEU A 293 -18.40 -10.17 5.65
C LEU A 293 -17.21 -9.21 5.78
N GLY A 294 -16.24 -9.33 4.88
CA GLY A 294 -15.05 -8.49 4.86
C GLY A 294 -15.28 -7.11 4.24
N HIS A 295 -16.48 -6.82 3.70
CA HIS A 295 -16.73 -5.59 2.93
C HIS A 295 -15.66 -5.35 1.86
N GLU A 296 -15.30 -6.41 1.12
CA GLU A 296 -14.21 -6.40 0.17
C GLU A 296 -14.65 -5.77 -1.17
N TYR A 297 -14.88 -4.46 -1.11
CA TYR A 297 -15.24 -3.59 -2.22
C TYR A 297 -14.27 -2.42 -2.29
N GLY A 298 -13.95 -1.96 -3.49
CA GLY A 298 -13.04 -0.83 -3.70
C GLY A 298 -13.60 0.46 -3.10
N ALA A 299 -12.88 1.09 -2.18
CA ALA A 299 -13.31 2.29 -1.46
C ALA A 299 -13.67 3.48 -2.38
N VAL A 300 -13.09 3.54 -3.59
CA VAL A 300 -13.32 4.62 -4.56
C VAL A 300 -14.24 4.19 -5.69
N THR A 301 -14.12 2.95 -6.16
CA THR A 301 -14.83 2.47 -7.36
C THR A 301 -16.00 1.55 -7.06
N GLY A 302 -16.15 1.08 -5.81
CA GLY A 302 -17.12 0.07 -5.43
C GLY A 302 -16.88 -1.31 -6.07
N ARG A 303 -15.77 -1.49 -6.82
CA ARG A 303 -15.48 -2.74 -7.52
C ARG A 303 -15.26 -3.88 -6.51
N GLU A 304 -15.88 -5.02 -6.75
CA GLU A 304 -15.68 -6.25 -5.99
C GLU A 304 -14.21 -6.68 -6.02
N ARG A 305 -13.68 -7.06 -4.84
CA ARG A 305 -12.39 -7.71 -4.74
C ARG A 305 -12.55 -9.20 -4.91
N ARG A 306 -11.63 -9.82 -5.61
CA ARG A 306 -11.46 -11.28 -5.65
C ARG A 306 -11.01 -11.72 -4.26
N CYS A 307 -11.60 -12.80 -3.73
CA CYS A 307 -11.32 -13.30 -2.38
C CYS A 307 -10.85 -14.75 -2.44
N GLY A 308 -9.99 -15.13 -1.51
CA GLY A 308 -9.46 -16.48 -1.42
C GLY A 308 -8.93 -16.80 -0.02
N TRP A 309 -8.66 -18.09 0.24
CA TRP A 309 -8.02 -18.50 1.48
C TRP A 309 -6.61 -17.92 1.62
N ILE A 310 -6.11 -17.89 2.85
CA ILE A 310 -4.75 -17.41 3.14
C ILE A 310 -3.71 -18.25 2.38
N ASP A 311 -2.74 -17.58 1.77
CA ASP A 311 -1.67 -18.19 0.98
C ASP A 311 -0.35 -18.08 1.74
N LEU A 312 0.05 -19.17 2.42
CA LEU A 312 1.24 -19.19 3.26
C LEU A 312 2.53 -19.26 2.43
N ILE A 313 2.46 -19.77 1.20
CA ILE A 313 3.63 -19.81 0.29
C ILE A 313 3.97 -18.39 -0.18
N ALA A 314 2.95 -17.62 -0.60
CA ALA A 314 3.12 -16.23 -0.96
C ALA A 314 3.58 -15.39 0.23
N LEU A 315 3.07 -15.65 1.45
CA LEU A 315 3.48 -14.97 2.67
C LEU A 315 4.93 -15.30 3.06
N LYS A 316 5.34 -16.56 3.02
CA LYS A 316 6.72 -16.99 3.31
C LYS A 316 7.72 -16.33 2.36
N TYR A 317 7.39 -16.29 1.07
CA TYR A 317 8.15 -15.54 0.08
C TYR A 317 8.21 -14.04 0.40
N SER A 318 7.08 -13.43 0.74
CA SER A 318 7.02 -12.00 1.11
C SER A 318 7.84 -11.68 2.36
N ILE A 319 7.80 -12.54 3.37
CA ILE A 319 8.61 -12.42 4.60
C ILE A 319 10.09 -12.43 4.25
N MET A 320 10.51 -13.37 3.41
CA MET A 320 11.91 -13.54 2.98
C MET A 320 12.43 -12.30 2.25
N VAL A 321 11.71 -11.79 1.24
CA VAL A 321 12.20 -10.67 0.42
C VAL A 321 12.19 -9.33 1.15
N ASN A 322 11.40 -9.22 2.22
CA ASN A 322 11.31 -8.00 3.04
C ASN A 322 12.16 -8.05 4.31
N GLY A 323 12.60 -9.23 4.74
CA GLY A 323 13.23 -9.39 6.05
C GLY A 323 12.28 -9.05 7.20
N VAL A 324 11.03 -9.52 7.11
CA VAL A 324 9.99 -9.23 8.11
C VAL A 324 10.40 -9.76 9.48
N THR A 325 10.31 -8.89 10.49
CA THR A 325 10.63 -9.25 11.89
C THR A 325 9.39 -9.57 12.72
N GLN A 326 8.25 -9.00 12.33
CA GLN A 326 6.98 -9.15 13.07
C GLN A 326 5.81 -9.11 12.09
N LEU A 327 4.81 -9.97 12.32
CA LEU A 327 3.57 -10.00 11.55
C LEU A 327 2.44 -9.26 12.27
N ILE A 328 1.57 -8.69 11.46
CA ILE A 328 0.32 -8.07 11.89
C ILE A 328 -0.82 -8.70 11.11
N MET A 329 -1.73 -9.37 11.82
CA MET A 329 -2.88 -10.02 11.21
C MET A 329 -4.11 -9.12 11.27
N MET A 330 -4.70 -8.88 10.11
CA MET A 330 -5.88 -8.04 9.94
C MET A 330 -7.10 -8.89 9.61
N LYS A 331 -8.28 -8.38 10.00
CA LYS A 331 -9.57 -8.93 9.59
C LYS A 331 -9.79 -10.39 9.98
N SER A 332 -9.31 -10.78 11.16
CA SER A 332 -9.60 -12.12 11.70
C SER A 332 -11.10 -12.32 12.01
N ASP A 333 -11.79 -11.25 12.36
CA ASP A 333 -13.24 -11.17 12.59
C ASP A 333 -14.08 -11.67 11.41
N VAL A 334 -13.59 -11.50 10.19
CA VAL A 334 -14.27 -11.99 8.97
C VAL A 334 -14.44 -13.50 8.95
N LEU A 335 -13.56 -14.22 9.65
CA LEU A 335 -13.57 -15.69 9.73
C LEU A 335 -14.25 -16.23 10.99
N ASP A 336 -14.78 -15.38 11.86
CA ASP A 336 -15.34 -15.76 13.16
C ASP A 336 -16.46 -16.82 13.09
N ASP A 337 -17.24 -16.83 12.00
CA ASP A 337 -18.39 -17.72 11.83
C ASP A 337 -18.16 -18.86 10.82
N PHE A 338 -16.92 -19.20 10.51
CA PHE A 338 -16.59 -20.35 9.67
C PHE A 338 -16.39 -21.62 10.50
N ASP A 339 -16.91 -22.77 10.00
CA ASP A 339 -16.69 -24.07 10.65
C ASP A 339 -15.30 -24.61 10.37
N THR A 340 -14.80 -24.38 9.15
CA THR A 340 -13.49 -24.82 8.68
C THR A 340 -12.81 -23.67 7.96
N ILE A 341 -11.55 -23.46 8.26
CA ILE A 341 -10.67 -22.46 7.63
C ILE A 341 -9.57 -23.22 6.89
N LYS A 342 -9.24 -22.78 5.68
CA LYS A 342 -8.18 -23.40 4.89
C LYS A 342 -7.00 -22.46 4.75
N ALA A 343 -5.81 -23.05 4.81
CA ALA A 343 -4.55 -22.34 4.55
C ALA A 343 -3.77 -23.08 3.47
N CYS A 344 -3.32 -22.37 2.42
CA CYS A 344 -2.50 -22.96 1.39
C CYS A 344 -1.08 -23.14 1.92
N VAL A 345 -0.61 -24.39 1.97
CA VAL A 345 0.68 -24.81 2.55
C VAL A 345 1.71 -25.27 1.52
N ALA A 346 1.28 -25.51 0.30
CA ALA A 346 2.13 -25.86 -0.84
C ALA A 346 1.39 -25.53 -2.14
N TYR A 347 2.10 -25.54 -3.27
CA TYR A 347 1.50 -25.57 -4.59
C TYR A 347 1.80 -26.90 -5.29
N LYS A 348 0.95 -27.30 -6.21
CA LYS A 348 1.29 -28.28 -7.24
C LYS A 348 1.50 -27.54 -8.53
N GLN A 349 2.70 -27.67 -9.11
CA GLN A 349 3.02 -27.13 -10.42
C GLN A 349 3.21 -28.30 -11.40
N ASN A 350 2.28 -28.41 -12.37
CA ASN A 350 2.29 -29.51 -13.35
C ASN A 350 2.31 -30.91 -12.66
N GLY A 351 1.58 -31.05 -11.55
CA GLY A 351 1.48 -32.29 -10.78
C GLY A 351 2.61 -32.54 -9.77
N THR A 352 3.66 -31.70 -9.73
CA THR A 352 4.73 -31.77 -8.74
C THR A 352 4.51 -30.78 -7.62
N GLU A 353 4.57 -31.24 -6.37
CA GLU A 353 4.45 -30.38 -5.21
C GLU A 353 5.69 -29.53 -5.01
N ILE A 354 5.49 -28.23 -4.77
CA ILE A 354 6.53 -27.23 -4.48
C ILE A 354 6.14 -26.40 -3.26
N ASP A 355 7.12 -25.96 -2.49
CA ASP A 355 6.98 -25.20 -1.25
C ASP A 355 7.51 -23.74 -1.36
N TYR A 356 7.68 -23.25 -2.57
CA TYR A 356 8.16 -21.90 -2.87
C TYR A 356 7.27 -21.18 -3.88
N PHE A 357 7.35 -19.84 -3.92
CA PHE A 357 6.64 -19.01 -4.89
C PHE A 357 7.38 -19.04 -6.24
N PRO A 358 6.82 -19.68 -7.30
CA PRO A 358 7.55 -19.90 -8.55
C PRO A 358 7.53 -18.65 -9.43
N TYR A 359 8.51 -18.54 -10.33
CA TYR A 359 8.59 -17.47 -11.34
C TYR A 359 7.34 -17.41 -12.22
N ASN A 360 6.91 -18.55 -12.76
CA ASN A 360 5.65 -18.64 -13.51
C ASN A 360 4.53 -19.09 -12.57
N ILE A 361 3.78 -18.11 -12.05
CA ILE A 361 2.64 -18.34 -11.13
C ILE A 361 1.29 -18.36 -11.89
N GLU A 362 1.26 -18.06 -13.19
CA GLU A 362 0.03 -17.94 -13.95
C GLU A 362 -0.53 -19.30 -14.41
N GLU A 363 0.32 -20.26 -14.72
CA GLU A 363 -0.06 -21.51 -15.36
C GLU A 363 0.27 -22.74 -14.51
N GLY A 364 -0.67 -23.69 -14.45
CA GLY A 364 -0.45 -25.00 -13.89
C GLY A 364 -0.22 -25.02 -12.37
N ILE A 365 -0.65 -23.97 -11.68
CA ILE A 365 -0.53 -23.87 -10.21
C ILE A 365 -1.86 -24.27 -9.58
N GLU A 366 -1.81 -25.28 -8.72
CA GLU A 366 -2.94 -25.72 -7.88
C GLU A 366 -2.54 -25.57 -6.40
N PRO A 367 -3.36 -24.87 -5.57
CA PRO A 367 -3.06 -24.75 -4.14
C PRO A 367 -3.32 -26.05 -3.40
N VAL A 368 -2.41 -26.41 -2.49
CA VAL A 368 -2.58 -27.52 -1.55
C VAL A 368 -3.00 -26.93 -0.20
N PHE A 369 -4.20 -27.30 0.25
CA PHE A 369 -4.76 -26.74 1.47
C PHE A 369 -4.63 -27.67 2.67
N LYS A 370 -4.29 -27.07 3.83
CA LYS A 370 -4.53 -27.66 5.14
C LYS A 370 -5.82 -27.08 5.70
N GLU A 371 -6.69 -27.97 6.20
CA GLU A 371 -7.91 -27.59 6.88
C GLU A 371 -7.66 -27.43 8.39
N LEU A 372 -8.25 -26.41 8.97
CA LEU A 372 -8.13 -26.04 10.37
C LEU A 372 -9.55 -25.78 10.92
N PRO A 373 -9.83 -26.15 12.20
CA PRO A 373 -11.11 -25.81 12.82
C PRO A 373 -11.32 -24.29 12.87
N GLY A 374 -12.52 -23.84 12.56
CA GLY A 374 -12.96 -22.48 12.85
C GLY A 374 -13.20 -22.29 14.35
N TRP A 375 -13.23 -21.04 14.78
CA TRP A 375 -13.40 -20.73 16.21
C TRP A 375 -14.83 -20.38 16.61
N LYS A 376 -15.74 -20.12 15.66
CA LYS A 376 -17.18 -19.88 15.89
C LYS A 376 -17.46 -18.93 17.05
N THR A 377 -16.71 -17.83 17.13
CA THR A 377 -16.77 -16.89 18.24
C THR A 377 -16.58 -15.47 17.72
N ASP A 378 -17.54 -14.58 17.99
CA ASP A 378 -17.38 -13.15 17.78
C ASP A 378 -16.35 -12.60 18.77
N MET A 379 -15.21 -12.16 18.26
CA MET A 379 -14.10 -11.64 19.04
C MET A 379 -14.09 -10.10 19.13
N THR A 380 -15.02 -9.39 18.49
CA THR A 380 -15.00 -7.93 18.32
C THR A 380 -14.99 -7.14 19.63
N SER A 381 -15.43 -7.75 20.73
CA SER A 381 -15.44 -7.17 22.09
C SER A 381 -14.21 -7.53 22.95
N PHE A 382 -13.29 -8.35 22.46
CA PHE A 382 -12.13 -8.80 23.23
C PHE A 382 -11.10 -7.68 23.39
N THR A 383 -10.41 -7.70 24.51
CA THR A 383 -9.41 -6.69 24.87
C THR A 383 -8.02 -7.25 25.12
N SER A 384 -7.90 -8.60 25.13
CA SER A 384 -6.62 -9.28 25.34
C SER A 384 -6.59 -10.65 24.68
N GLU A 385 -5.38 -11.18 24.41
CA GLU A 385 -5.18 -12.50 23.78
C GLU A 385 -5.58 -13.69 24.69
N GLU A 386 -5.67 -13.48 26.01
CA GLU A 386 -6.11 -14.51 26.94
C GLU A 386 -7.57 -14.93 26.65
N GLN A 387 -8.40 -14.01 26.16
CA GLN A 387 -9.81 -14.24 25.83
C GLN A 387 -10.00 -15.05 24.53
N PHE A 388 -8.96 -15.19 23.71
CA PHE A 388 -9.08 -15.92 22.46
C PHE A 388 -9.51 -17.37 22.65
N PRO A 389 -10.47 -17.88 21.85
CA PRO A 389 -10.84 -19.30 21.88
C PRO A 389 -9.65 -20.18 21.46
N GLN A 390 -9.62 -21.42 21.98
CA GLN A 390 -8.48 -22.32 21.76
C GLN A 390 -8.22 -22.55 20.26
N ALA A 391 -9.27 -22.74 19.46
CA ALA A 391 -9.12 -22.94 18.01
C ALA A 391 -8.42 -21.74 17.33
N PHE A 392 -8.67 -20.50 17.77
CA PHE A 392 -7.98 -19.33 17.24
C PHE A 392 -6.54 -19.24 17.71
N LYS A 393 -6.25 -19.61 18.97
CA LYS A 393 -4.86 -19.72 19.47
C LYS A 393 -4.07 -20.76 18.69
N ASP A 394 -4.67 -21.92 18.41
CA ASP A 394 -4.07 -22.99 17.60
C ASP A 394 -3.84 -22.53 16.14
N TYR A 395 -4.78 -21.77 15.56
CA TYR A 395 -4.61 -21.15 14.24
C TYR A 395 -3.43 -20.17 14.20
N ILE A 396 -3.35 -19.26 15.17
CA ILE A 396 -2.22 -18.32 15.29
C ILE A 396 -0.91 -19.08 15.40
N LYS A 397 -0.84 -20.05 16.30
CA LYS A 397 0.36 -20.88 16.50
C LYS A 397 0.77 -21.60 15.22
N PHE A 398 -0.19 -22.18 14.51
CA PHE A 398 0.08 -22.84 13.22
C PHE A 398 0.68 -21.87 12.20
N LEU A 399 0.15 -20.65 12.10
CA LEU A 399 0.69 -19.64 11.19
C LEU A 399 2.10 -19.22 11.59
N GLU A 400 2.35 -18.96 12.88
CA GLU A 400 3.67 -18.59 13.39
C GLU A 400 4.71 -19.69 13.17
N ASP A 401 4.33 -20.95 13.43
CA ASP A 401 5.21 -22.11 13.21
C ASP A 401 5.54 -22.31 11.71
N PHE A 402 4.57 -22.11 10.81
CA PHE A 402 4.78 -22.25 9.37
C PHE A 402 5.58 -21.10 8.76
N LEU A 403 5.29 -19.87 9.18
CA LEU A 403 5.91 -18.64 8.67
C LEU A 403 7.22 -18.28 9.39
N GLU A 404 7.56 -18.98 10.46
CA GLU A 404 8.75 -18.75 11.30
C GLU A 404 8.89 -17.29 11.78
N THR A 405 7.75 -16.60 11.95
CA THR A 405 7.71 -15.18 12.28
C THR A 405 6.55 -14.90 13.23
N PRO A 406 6.77 -14.18 14.36
CA PRO A 406 5.72 -13.94 15.36
C PRO A 406 4.65 -12.97 14.87
N ILE A 407 3.39 -13.26 15.19
CA ILE A 407 2.24 -12.36 15.00
C ILE A 407 2.07 -11.51 16.26
N LYS A 408 2.49 -10.26 16.21
CA LYS A 408 2.50 -9.36 17.38
C LYS A 408 1.25 -8.51 17.53
N ILE A 409 0.53 -8.27 16.45
CA ILE A 409 -0.69 -7.45 16.48
C ILE A 409 -1.79 -8.19 15.70
N ILE A 410 -2.98 -8.22 16.28
CA ILE A 410 -4.16 -8.84 15.68
C ILE A 410 -5.32 -7.85 15.69
N SER A 411 -5.87 -7.58 14.51
CA SER A 411 -7.09 -6.80 14.34
C SER A 411 -8.30 -7.74 14.34
N ILE A 412 -9.20 -7.52 15.26
CA ILE A 412 -10.42 -8.29 15.51
C ILE A 412 -11.70 -7.53 15.15
N GLY A 413 -11.60 -6.48 14.38
CA GLY A 413 -12.72 -5.65 13.91
C GLY A 413 -12.25 -4.39 13.19
N PRO A 414 -13.15 -3.55 12.66
CA PRO A 414 -12.79 -2.39 11.85
C PRO A 414 -12.25 -1.20 12.66
N ASP A 415 -12.72 -1.00 13.91
CA ASP A 415 -12.33 0.14 14.71
C ASP A 415 -10.88 0.05 15.22
N ARG A 416 -10.25 1.22 15.46
CA ARG A 416 -8.90 1.34 16.05
C ARG A 416 -8.78 0.56 17.36
N ALA A 417 -9.77 0.65 18.24
CA ALA A 417 -9.77 -0.01 19.54
C ALA A 417 -9.83 -1.55 19.44
N GLN A 418 -10.31 -2.09 18.31
CA GLN A 418 -10.40 -3.53 18.05
C GLN A 418 -9.05 -4.05 17.53
N THR A 419 -7.98 -3.76 18.28
CA THR A 419 -6.60 -4.17 17.94
C THR A 419 -5.93 -4.68 19.20
N ILE A 420 -5.50 -5.94 19.19
CA ILE A 420 -4.85 -6.60 20.30
C ILE A 420 -3.34 -6.69 20.03
N VAL A 421 -2.55 -6.10 20.93
CA VAL A 421 -1.09 -6.23 20.92
C VAL A 421 -0.73 -7.42 21.81
N ARG A 422 -0.08 -8.43 21.25
CA ARG A 422 0.34 -9.65 21.96
C ARG A 422 1.69 -9.43 22.65
N LYS A 423 1.88 -10.13 23.75
CA LYS A 423 3.12 -10.06 24.56
C LYS A 423 4.29 -10.84 23.94
#